data_857542a3bc8da9b318212452c5f24be7
#
_entry.id   857542a3bc8da9b318212452c5f24be7
#
_cell.length_a   1.000
_cell.length_b   1.000
_cell.length_c   1.000
_cell.angle_alpha   90.00
_cell.angle_beta   90.00
_cell.angle_gamma   90.00
#
_symmetry.space_group_name_H-M   'P 1'
#
loop_
_entity.id
_entity.type
_entity.pdbx_description
1 polymer ?
#
loop_
_entity_poly.entity_id
_entity_poly.type
_entity_poly.pdbx_seq_one_letter_code
_entity_poly.pdbx_strand_id
1 'polypeptide(L)'
;LRSRIKEHGLRHSTVSAIMPCESSSIIQCSTNGIEPIRNYITYKKSKARTLPVIVPNYHSYKNKYTLAYDMKDNNGLIKVVGALQKWVDMSISANVYYNYDHYDNGALPDSKVIKELLLAYKLGWRTGYYLNTDDGDKQSSSEETSEETGCESGACAL
;
A
#
# COMPACT_ATOMS: atom_id res chain seq x y z
N LEU A 1 10.61 16.30 -28.63
CA LEU A 1 9.39 15.86 -27.95
C LEU A 1 8.51 17.07 -27.59
N ARG A 2 9.02 18.05 -26.81
CA ARG A 2 8.24 19.22 -26.36
C ARG A 2 7.59 20.02 -27.50
N SER A 3 8.27 20.22 -28.65
CA SER A 3 7.71 20.92 -29.83
C SER A 3 6.52 20.14 -30.39
N ARG A 4 6.66 18.85 -30.59
CA ARG A 4 5.57 17.97 -31.07
C ARG A 4 4.37 17.95 -30.13
N ILE A 5 4.61 17.96 -28.81
CA ILE A 5 3.52 18.03 -27.83
C ILE A 5 2.78 19.36 -27.92
N LYS A 6 3.50 20.47 -28.14
CA LYS A 6 2.86 21.80 -28.33
C LYS A 6 2.03 21.88 -29.62
N GLU A 7 2.46 21.21 -30.66
CA GLU A 7 1.80 21.22 -31.96
C GLU A 7 0.61 20.27 -32.02
N HIS A 8 0.75 19.05 -31.47
CA HIS A 8 -0.24 18.00 -31.64
C HIS A 8 -0.98 17.62 -30.32
N GLY A 9 -0.57 18.17 -29.19
CA GLY A 9 -1.09 17.79 -27.86
C GLY A 9 -0.59 16.44 -27.39
N LEU A 10 -1.20 15.97 -26.32
CA LEU A 10 -1.00 14.62 -25.75
C LEU A 10 -2.33 13.86 -25.73
N ARG A 11 -2.27 12.59 -26.10
CA ARG A 11 -3.43 11.70 -26.03
C ARG A 11 -3.85 11.41 -24.59
N HIS A 12 -2.88 11.30 -23.69
CA HIS A 12 -3.10 10.92 -22.30
C HIS A 12 -2.88 12.13 -21.40
N SER A 13 -3.81 12.35 -20.45
CA SER A 13 -3.71 13.39 -19.43
C SER A 13 -2.66 13.04 -18.37
N THR A 14 -2.45 11.75 -18.11
CA THR A 14 -1.52 11.20 -17.13
C THR A 14 -0.78 10.02 -17.72
N VAL A 15 0.50 9.85 -17.36
CA VAL A 15 1.39 8.82 -17.92
C VAL A 15 2.10 7.99 -16.87
N SER A 16 1.99 8.37 -15.61
CA SER A 16 2.63 7.63 -14.50
C SER A 16 1.69 7.46 -13.30
N ALA A 17 1.77 6.28 -12.70
CA ALA A 17 1.01 5.90 -11.51
C ALA A 17 1.82 4.95 -10.64
N ILE A 18 1.58 4.98 -9.33
CA ILE A 18 2.03 3.95 -8.39
C ILE A 18 0.79 3.39 -7.70
N MET A 19 0.57 2.11 -7.87
CA MET A 19 -0.59 1.39 -7.37
C MET A 19 -0.16 0.09 -6.66
N PRO A 20 -1.04 -0.57 -5.90
CA PRO A 20 -0.78 -1.92 -5.40
C PRO A 20 -0.45 -2.86 -6.58
N CYS A 21 0.67 -3.59 -6.47
CA CYS A 21 1.17 -4.43 -7.57
C CYS A 21 0.56 -5.83 -7.59
N GLU A 22 -0.06 -6.25 -6.51
CA GLU A 22 -0.81 -7.52 -6.35
C GLU A 22 -0.09 -8.73 -6.97
N SER A 23 -0.71 -9.38 -7.95
CA SER A 23 -0.14 -10.57 -8.60
C SER A 23 1.20 -10.30 -9.30
N SER A 24 1.42 -9.10 -9.80
CA SER A 24 2.70 -8.73 -10.43
C SER A 24 3.85 -8.78 -9.44
N SER A 25 3.63 -8.39 -8.18
CA SER A 25 4.66 -8.46 -7.14
C SER A 25 5.07 -9.89 -6.84
N ILE A 26 4.13 -10.83 -6.87
CA ILE A 26 4.40 -12.26 -6.63
C ILE A 26 5.25 -12.84 -7.77
N ILE A 27 4.91 -12.53 -9.02
CA ILE A 27 5.66 -12.98 -10.19
C ILE A 27 7.09 -12.45 -10.17
N GLN A 28 7.27 -11.20 -9.74
CA GLN A 28 8.58 -10.54 -9.63
C GLN A 28 9.36 -10.92 -8.36
N CYS A 29 8.79 -11.73 -7.46
CA CYS A 29 9.36 -12.00 -6.13
C CYS A 29 9.73 -10.68 -5.41
N SER A 30 8.83 -9.69 -5.43
CA SER A 30 8.99 -8.38 -4.81
C SER A 30 7.89 -8.12 -3.77
N THR A 31 8.03 -7.06 -2.99
CA THR A 31 6.98 -6.60 -2.09
C THR A 31 5.85 -5.93 -2.86
N ASN A 32 4.65 -5.88 -2.26
CA ASN A 32 3.48 -5.26 -2.88
C ASN A 32 3.54 -3.73 -2.75
N GLY A 33 3.92 -3.04 -3.83
CA GLY A 33 4.02 -1.58 -3.87
C GLY A 33 5.19 -1.01 -3.05
N ILE A 34 5.02 0.21 -2.57
CA ILE A 34 6.04 0.99 -1.84
C ILE A 34 5.85 0.96 -0.32
N GLU A 35 4.89 0.20 0.16
CA GLU A 35 4.52 0.11 1.56
C GLU A 35 5.39 -0.92 2.30
N PRO A 36 5.55 -0.77 3.62
CA PRO A 36 6.10 -1.83 4.45
C PRO A 36 5.23 -3.09 4.36
N ILE A 37 5.87 -4.25 4.47
CA ILE A 37 5.16 -5.53 4.49
C ILE A 37 4.35 -5.66 5.79
N ARG A 38 3.17 -6.28 5.71
CA ARG A 38 2.33 -6.52 6.90
C ARG A 38 2.85 -7.69 7.72
N ASN A 39 3.23 -8.77 7.06
CA ASN A 39 3.77 -9.99 7.66
C ASN A 39 4.86 -10.59 6.76
N TYR A 40 5.72 -11.42 7.34
CA TYR A 40 6.74 -12.17 6.59
C TYR A 40 6.15 -13.22 5.66
N ILE A 41 5.00 -13.79 6.04
CA ILE A 41 4.26 -14.78 5.26
C ILE A 41 2.81 -14.33 5.26
N THR A 42 2.24 -14.18 4.06
CA THR A 42 0.83 -13.88 3.85
C THR A 42 0.17 -15.02 3.07
N TYR A 43 -1.12 -15.20 3.22
CA TYR A 43 -1.86 -16.25 2.54
C TYR A 43 -2.84 -15.61 1.56
N LYS A 44 -2.68 -15.89 0.26
CA LYS A 44 -3.67 -15.51 -0.74
C LYS A 44 -4.65 -16.65 -0.95
N LYS A 45 -5.90 -16.42 -0.61
CA LYS A 45 -7.00 -17.37 -0.87
C LYS A 45 -7.61 -17.10 -2.24
N SER A 46 -7.76 -18.14 -3.04
CA SER A 46 -8.57 -18.14 -4.25
C SER A 46 -9.66 -19.21 -4.12
N LYS A 47 -10.64 -19.20 -5.01
CA LYS A 47 -11.70 -20.23 -5.01
C LYS A 47 -11.16 -21.68 -5.08
N ALA A 48 -9.98 -21.86 -5.67
CA ALA A 48 -9.38 -23.19 -5.88
C ALA A 48 -8.34 -23.57 -4.83
N ARG A 49 -7.64 -22.60 -4.22
CA ARG A 49 -6.50 -22.89 -3.31
C ARG A 49 -6.08 -21.67 -2.49
N THR A 50 -5.41 -21.97 -1.39
CA THR A 50 -4.70 -20.97 -0.58
C THR A 50 -3.21 -21.10 -0.86
N LEU A 51 -2.54 -19.99 -1.19
CA LEU A 51 -1.12 -19.93 -1.50
C LEU A 51 -0.39 -19.11 -0.45
N PRO A 52 0.65 -19.64 0.21
CA PRO A 52 1.55 -18.84 1.02
C PRO A 52 2.42 -17.97 0.11
N VAL A 53 2.53 -16.71 0.46
CA VAL A 53 3.42 -15.72 -0.19
C VAL A 53 4.43 -15.28 0.86
N ILE A 54 5.70 -15.58 0.62
CA ILE A 54 6.81 -15.28 1.51
C ILE A 54 7.53 -14.04 0.97
N VAL A 55 7.93 -13.14 1.87
CA VAL A 55 8.69 -11.94 1.48
C VAL A 55 10.01 -12.31 0.78
N PRO A 56 10.49 -11.47 -0.15
CA PRO A 56 11.72 -11.75 -0.88
C PRO A 56 12.92 -11.96 0.05
N ASN A 57 13.73 -12.95 -0.28
CA ASN A 57 14.96 -13.27 0.46
C ASN A 57 14.77 -13.42 1.98
N TYR A 58 13.66 -14.00 2.42
CA TYR A 58 13.30 -14.13 3.83
C TYR A 58 14.44 -14.63 4.72
N HIS A 59 15.14 -15.71 4.30
CA HIS A 59 16.22 -16.29 5.12
C HIS A 59 17.39 -15.33 5.36
N SER A 60 17.72 -14.50 4.36
CA SER A 60 18.86 -13.57 4.44
C SER A 60 18.50 -12.22 5.05
N TYR A 61 17.27 -11.75 4.86
CA TYR A 61 16.87 -10.38 5.16
C TYR A 61 15.71 -10.23 6.14
N LYS A 62 15.25 -11.32 6.76
CA LYS A 62 14.20 -11.27 7.77
C LYS A 62 14.39 -10.13 8.79
N ASN A 63 15.60 -9.98 9.32
CA ASN A 63 15.92 -8.98 10.34
C ASN A 63 16.14 -7.55 9.77
N LYS A 64 15.98 -7.36 8.46
CA LYS A 64 16.09 -6.05 7.79
C LYS A 64 14.74 -5.46 7.42
N TYR A 65 13.68 -6.27 7.44
CA TYR A 65 12.34 -5.80 7.21
C TYR A 65 11.77 -5.12 8.46
N THR A 66 11.08 -4.03 8.25
CA THR A 66 10.19 -3.42 9.25
C THR A 66 8.77 -3.78 8.87
N LEU A 67 8.02 -4.41 9.75
CA LEU A 67 6.61 -4.71 9.50
C LEU A 67 5.78 -3.43 9.63
N ALA A 68 4.68 -3.37 8.87
CA ALA A 68 3.81 -2.20 8.86
C ALA A 68 3.24 -1.87 10.26
N TYR A 69 2.87 -2.89 11.00
CA TYR A 69 2.32 -2.75 12.35
C TYR A 69 3.36 -2.62 13.47
N ASP A 70 4.66 -2.82 13.17
CA ASP A 70 5.76 -2.53 14.10
C ASP A 70 6.17 -1.04 14.07
N MET A 71 5.68 -0.28 13.09
CA MET A 71 5.94 1.15 13.00
C MET A 71 5.21 1.91 14.12
N LYS A 72 5.94 2.76 14.85
CA LYS A 72 5.34 3.62 15.89
C LYS A 72 4.49 4.76 15.33
N ASP A 73 4.74 5.15 14.09
CA ASP A 73 4.01 6.17 13.36
C ASP A 73 4.18 6.00 11.84
N ASN A 74 3.34 6.69 11.06
CA ASN A 74 3.40 6.66 9.61
C ASN A 74 4.25 7.79 9.01
N ASN A 75 4.98 8.57 9.83
CA ASN A 75 5.72 9.75 9.35
C ASN A 75 6.76 9.40 8.29
N GLY A 76 7.46 8.27 8.44
CA GLY A 76 8.43 7.79 7.46
C GLY A 76 7.78 7.46 6.11
N LEU A 77 6.71 6.70 6.14
CA LEU A 77 5.92 6.33 4.97
C LEU A 77 5.35 7.58 4.27
N ILE A 78 4.72 8.48 5.02
CA ILE A 78 4.16 9.74 4.51
C ILE A 78 5.23 10.59 3.82
N LYS A 79 6.45 10.66 4.37
CA LYS A 79 7.56 11.39 3.76
C LYS A 79 7.99 10.76 2.43
N VAL A 80 8.08 9.42 2.37
CA VAL A 80 8.43 8.70 1.14
C VAL A 80 7.36 8.92 0.07
N VAL A 81 6.08 8.72 0.41
CA VAL A 81 4.98 8.93 -0.52
C VAL A 81 4.92 10.37 -1.01
N GLY A 82 5.05 11.36 -0.11
CA GLY A 82 5.07 12.78 -0.47
C GLY A 82 6.24 13.15 -1.37
N ALA A 83 7.41 12.54 -1.18
CA ALA A 83 8.56 12.74 -2.06
C ALA A 83 8.31 12.16 -3.45
N LEU A 84 7.79 10.94 -3.54
CA LEU A 84 7.48 10.25 -4.80
C LEU A 84 6.33 10.92 -5.56
N GLN A 85 5.33 11.45 -4.84
CA GLN A 85 4.16 12.10 -5.43
C GLN A 85 4.53 13.29 -6.34
N LYS A 86 5.68 13.91 -6.12
CA LYS A 86 6.18 15.01 -6.98
C LYS A 86 6.56 14.54 -8.40
N TRP A 87 6.79 13.24 -8.56
CA TRP A 87 7.26 12.63 -9.82
C TRP A 87 6.22 11.76 -10.50
N VAL A 88 5.05 11.62 -9.88
CA VAL A 88 3.97 10.75 -10.36
C VAL A 88 2.74 11.58 -10.64
N ASP A 89 2.16 11.43 -11.83
CA ASP A 89 1.00 12.21 -12.29
C ASP A 89 -0.26 11.85 -11.51
N MET A 90 -0.50 10.55 -11.32
CA MET A 90 -1.65 10.06 -10.56
C MET A 90 -1.40 10.17 -9.07
N SER A 91 -2.47 10.18 -8.28
CA SER A 91 -2.37 10.01 -6.84
C SER A 91 -1.79 8.65 -6.49
N ILE A 92 -0.82 8.61 -5.57
CA ILE A 92 -0.23 7.36 -5.11
C ILE A 92 -1.19 6.70 -4.14
N SER A 93 -1.59 5.45 -4.46
CA SER A 93 -2.41 4.62 -3.58
C SER A 93 -1.51 4.00 -2.51
N ALA A 94 -1.54 4.55 -1.31
CA ALA A 94 -0.81 4.03 -0.16
C ALA A 94 -1.69 4.02 1.09
N ASN A 95 -1.43 3.06 1.97
CA ASN A 95 -2.16 2.84 3.19
C ASN A 95 -1.40 3.41 4.38
N VAL A 96 -2.10 3.67 5.47
CA VAL A 96 -1.52 3.95 6.78
C VAL A 96 -1.85 2.82 7.74
N TYR A 97 -0.98 2.59 8.73
CA TYR A 97 -1.03 1.44 9.61
C TYR A 97 -0.94 1.89 11.07
N TYR A 98 -1.82 1.37 11.91
CA TYR A 98 -1.84 1.64 13.34
C TYR A 98 -1.97 0.32 14.11
N ASN A 99 -1.11 0.13 15.09
CA ASN A 99 -1.21 -0.98 16.04
C ASN A 99 -1.65 -0.40 17.39
N TYR A 100 -2.77 -0.89 17.90
CA TYR A 100 -3.34 -0.40 19.16
C TYR A 100 -2.43 -0.66 20.37
N ASP A 101 -1.57 -1.68 20.31
CA ASP A 101 -0.59 -1.97 21.37
C ASP A 101 0.47 -0.86 21.57
N HIS A 102 0.59 0.06 20.59
CA HIS A 102 1.51 1.20 20.67
C HIS A 102 0.92 2.40 21.44
N TYR A 103 -0.34 2.31 21.90
CA TYR A 103 -1.03 3.42 22.53
C TYR A 103 -1.54 3.05 23.91
N ASP A 104 -1.54 4.05 24.81
CA ASP A 104 -2.05 3.87 26.15
C ASP A 104 -3.52 3.42 26.12
N ASN A 105 -3.85 2.43 26.94
CA ASN A 105 -5.18 1.82 27.00
C ASN A 105 -5.69 1.20 25.68
N GLY A 106 -4.81 0.86 24.74
CA GLY A 106 -5.21 0.30 23.45
C GLY A 106 -6.11 1.20 22.61
N ALA A 107 -5.99 2.52 22.74
CA ALA A 107 -6.81 3.49 22.02
C ALA A 107 -5.96 4.39 21.13
N LEU A 108 -6.22 4.40 19.84
CA LEU A 108 -5.58 5.30 18.88
C LEU A 108 -6.09 6.72 19.08
N PRO A 109 -5.22 7.69 19.47
CA PRO A 109 -5.66 9.07 19.65
C PRO A 109 -6.01 9.75 18.31
N ASP A 110 -7.20 10.35 18.19
CA ASP A 110 -7.62 11.11 17.00
C ASP A 110 -6.59 12.18 16.61
N SER A 111 -6.00 12.83 17.59
CA SER A 111 -4.97 13.85 17.37
C SER A 111 -3.75 13.34 16.61
N LYS A 112 -3.41 12.04 16.74
CA LYS A 112 -2.32 11.42 16.00
C LYS A 112 -2.71 11.25 14.53
N VAL A 113 -3.88 10.71 14.26
CA VAL A 113 -4.41 10.55 12.90
C VAL A 113 -4.48 11.90 12.19
N ILE A 114 -5.02 12.92 12.87
CA ILE A 114 -5.14 14.28 12.31
C ILE A 114 -3.76 14.88 12.01
N LYS A 115 -2.79 14.72 12.90
CA LYS A 115 -1.41 15.22 12.68
C LYS A 115 -0.76 14.54 11.47
N GLU A 116 -0.93 13.25 11.31
CA GLU A 116 -0.38 12.50 10.17
C GLU A 116 -1.07 12.87 8.85
N LEU A 117 -2.39 13.08 8.85
CA LEU A 117 -3.13 13.60 7.69
C LEU A 117 -2.66 15.01 7.30
N LEU A 118 -2.47 15.90 8.28
CA LEU A 118 -1.94 17.23 8.02
C LEU A 118 -0.50 17.20 7.48
N LEU A 119 0.32 16.26 7.96
CA LEU A 119 1.66 16.05 7.44
C LEU A 119 1.61 15.57 6.00
N ALA A 120 0.75 14.59 5.70
CA ALA A 120 0.53 14.07 4.35
C ALA A 120 0.12 15.18 3.38
N TYR A 121 -0.84 16.00 3.77
CA TYR A 121 -1.28 17.18 3.01
C TYR A 121 -0.12 18.15 2.75
N LYS A 122 0.64 18.53 3.79
CA LYS A 122 1.79 19.45 3.68
C LYS A 122 2.87 18.94 2.74
N LEU A 123 3.08 17.64 2.69
CA LEU A 123 4.09 17.01 1.82
C LEU A 123 3.58 16.74 0.40
N GLY A 124 2.31 17.03 0.13
CA GLY A 124 1.71 16.91 -1.20
C GLY A 124 1.24 15.51 -1.55
N TRP A 125 1.07 14.62 -0.59
CA TRP A 125 0.36 13.37 -0.81
C TRP A 125 -1.12 13.69 -1.02
N ARG A 126 -1.65 13.33 -2.19
CA ARG A 126 -2.96 13.82 -2.64
C ARG A 126 -4.13 13.04 -2.05
N THR A 127 -3.97 11.73 -1.89
CA THR A 127 -5.09 10.85 -1.46
C THR A 127 -4.53 9.64 -0.71
N GLY A 128 -4.95 9.47 0.56
CA GLY A 128 -4.77 8.21 1.28
C GLY A 128 -5.70 7.14 0.71
N TYR A 129 -5.38 5.85 0.97
CA TYR A 129 -6.20 4.73 0.51
C TYR A 129 -6.94 4.10 1.70
N TYR A 130 -6.33 3.17 2.41
CA TYR A 130 -6.92 2.59 3.61
C TYR A 130 -6.20 3.03 4.88
N LEU A 131 -6.98 3.13 5.95
CA LEU A 131 -6.49 3.19 7.31
C LEU A 131 -6.62 1.79 7.90
N ASN A 132 -5.48 1.11 8.08
CA ASN A 132 -5.44 -0.25 8.61
C ASN A 132 -5.09 -0.21 10.09
N THR A 133 -5.80 -1.00 10.87
CA THR A 133 -5.57 -1.16 12.31
C THR A 133 -5.28 -2.62 12.65
N ASP A 134 -4.44 -2.83 13.65
CA ASP A 134 -4.20 -4.13 14.26
C ASP A 134 -4.57 -4.01 15.74
N ASP A 135 -5.52 -4.85 16.17
CA ASP A 135 -6.03 -4.92 17.54
C ASP A 135 -5.37 -6.02 18.37
N GLY A 136 -4.33 -6.66 17.80
CA GLY A 136 -3.59 -7.73 18.48
C GLY A 136 -4.31 -9.10 18.48
N ASP A 137 -5.49 -9.21 17.88
CA ASP A 137 -6.16 -10.50 17.70
C ASP A 137 -5.40 -11.33 16.66
N LYS A 138 -4.58 -12.26 17.15
CA LYS A 138 -3.66 -13.08 16.35
C LYS A 138 -4.33 -13.97 15.30
N GLN A 139 -5.66 -14.00 15.24
CA GLN A 139 -6.41 -14.80 14.27
C GLN A 139 -6.81 -14.02 12.98
N SER A 140 -6.84 -12.69 12.99
CA SER A 140 -7.28 -11.91 11.82
C SER A 140 -6.15 -11.52 10.86
N SER A 141 -4.90 -11.60 11.28
CA SER A 141 -3.75 -11.09 10.52
C SER A 141 -3.26 -11.97 9.36
N SER A 142 -3.86 -13.15 9.15
CA SER A 142 -3.43 -14.10 8.10
C SER A 142 -4.40 -14.26 6.92
N GLU A 143 -5.54 -13.59 6.92
CA GLU A 143 -6.57 -13.79 5.90
C GLU A 143 -6.87 -12.52 5.10
N GLU A 144 -6.01 -12.16 4.15
CA GLU A 144 -6.47 -11.31 3.04
C GLU A 144 -7.40 -12.13 2.16
N THR A 145 -8.69 -12.09 2.45
CA THR A 145 -9.72 -12.50 1.50
C THR A 145 -9.79 -11.40 0.43
N SER A 146 -9.00 -11.51 -0.63
CA SER A 146 -9.34 -10.86 -1.88
C SER A 146 -10.54 -11.62 -2.44
N GLU A 147 -11.74 -11.21 -2.08
CA GLU A 147 -12.89 -11.51 -2.93
C GLU A 147 -12.63 -10.75 -4.23
N GLU A 148 -12.13 -11.45 -5.23
CA GLU A 148 -12.29 -11.03 -6.61
C GLU A 148 -13.80 -11.07 -6.88
N THR A 149 -14.50 -9.97 -6.56
CA THR A 149 -15.79 -9.68 -7.17
C THR A 149 -15.49 -9.50 -8.65
N GLY A 150 -15.65 -10.59 -9.41
CA GLY A 150 -15.60 -10.54 -10.86
C GLY A 150 -16.52 -9.40 -11.31
N CYS A 151 -16.04 -8.56 -12.22
CA CYS A 151 -16.88 -7.56 -12.87
C CYS A 151 -18.10 -8.26 -13.46
N GLU A 152 -19.26 -8.09 -12.85
CA GLU A 152 -20.55 -8.54 -13.40
C GLU A 152 -20.98 -7.75 -14.66
N SER A 153 -20.26 -6.70 -15.02
CA SER A 153 -20.45 -5.98 -16.27
C SER A 153 -19.57 -6.62 -17.36
N GLY A 154 -20.10 -7.48 -18.21
CA GLY A 154 -19.46 -8.21 -19.31
C GLY A 154 -18.48 -7.46 -20.23
N ALA A 155 -17.76 -6.46 -19.72
CA ALA A 155 -16.77 -5.65 -20.41
C ALA A 155 -15.34 -6.21 -20.36
N CYS A 156 -15.09 -7.37 -19.69
CA CYS A 156 -13.78 -8.03 -19.63
C CYS A 156 -13.69 -9.31 -20.46
N ALA A 157 -14.54 -9.46 -21.49
CA ALA A 157 -14.40 -10.52 -22.48
C ALA A 157 -13.79 -9.94 -23.77
N LEU A 158 -12.47 -9.84 -23.83
CA LEU A 158 -11.66 -9.76 -25.04
C LEU A 158 -10.45 -10.66 -24.87
#